data_4eba236528b21939ac3ad48f01add59c
#
_entry.id   4eba236528b21939ac3ad48f01add59c
#
_cell.length_a   1.000
_cell.length_b   1.000
_cell.length_c   1.000
_cell.angle_alpha   90.00
_cell.angle_beta   90.00
_cell.angle_gamma   90.00
#
_symmetry.space_group_name_H-M   'P 1'
#
loop_
_entity.id
_entity.type
_entity.pdbx_description
1 polymer ?
#
loop_
_entity_poly.entity_id
_entity_poly.type
_entity_poly.pdbx_seq_one_letter_code
_entity_poly.pdbx_strand_id
1 'polypeptide(L)'
;MKTVATRGGYAEQYFPNSETLMPDEMRIVALGTGRPFLRRSQANASWLVELGNGDKFVFDFGFGSQMNFTALEIPYSSINAWFATHLHTDHVGDFAQVWV
;
A
#
# COMPACT_ATOMS: atom_id res chain seq x y z
N MET A 1 -17.37 13.94 1.21
CA MET A 1 -16.85 13.36 2.47
C MET A 1 -16.58 11.88 2.27
N LYS A 2 -15.44 11.43 2.73
CA LYS A 2 -15.08 10.02 2.59
C LYS A 2 -15.86 9.18 3.61
N THR A 3 -16.26 7.99 3.18
CA THR A 3 -16.93 7.03 4.06
C THR A 3 -15.90 6.33 4.93
N VAL A 4 -16.17 6.25 6.23
CA VAL A 4 -15.30 5.54 7.16
C VAL A 4 -15.90 4.16 7.41
N ALA A 5 -15.07 3.12 7.27
CA ALA A 5 -15.48 1.77 7.62
C ALA A 5 -15.61 1.65 9.14
N THR A 6 -16.65 0.99 9.60
CA THR A 6 -16.91 0.80 11.02
C THR A 6 -16.80 -0.67 11.40
N ARG A 7 -16.44 -0.93 12.67
CA ARG A 7 -16.38 -2.30 13.19
C ARG A 7 -17.76 -2.93 13.12
N GLY A 8 -17.84 -4.11 12.50
CA GLY A 8 -19.11 -4.84 12.35
C GLY A 8 -20.01 -4.34 11.24
N GLY A 9 -19.60 -3.30 10.52
CA GLY A 9 -20.33 -2.82 9.34
C GLY A 9 -19.34 -2.35 8.30
N TYR A 10 -19.62 -2.64 7.04
CA TYR A 10 -18.78 -2.18 5.93
C TYR A 10 -19.51 -1.07 5.21
N ALA A 11 -18.81 0.00 4.93
CA ALA A 11 -19.35 1.03 4.06
C ALA A 11 -19.64 0.42 2.69
N GLU A 12 -20.70 0.88 2.05
CA GLU A 12 -21.00 0.50 0.67
C GLU A 12 -19.82 0.82 -0.24
N GLN A 13 -19.11 1.88 0.08
CA GLN A 13 -17.93 2.30 -0.65
C GLN A 13 -16.85 2.76 0.33
N TYR A 14 -15.71 2.09 0.30
CA TYR A 14 -14.57 2.47 1.12
C TYR A 14 -13.65 3.41 0.35
N PHE A 15 -13.23 4.48 1.00
CA PHE A 15 -12.22 5.38 0.47
C PHE A 15 -10.92 5.20 1.24
N PRO A 16 -9.77 5.03 0.55
CA PRO A 16 -8.49 4.90 1.23
C PRO A 16 -8.23 6.05 2.21
N ASN A 17 -7.60 5.73 3.33
CA ASN A 17 -7.25 6.70 4.37
C ASN A 17 -8.43 7.41 5.01
N SER A 18 -9.62 6.86 4.91
CA SER A 18 -10.81 7.45 5.54
C SER A 18 -10.97 7.04 7.01
N GLU A 19 -10.24 6.03 7.47
CA GLU A 19 -10.26 5.58 8.86
C GLU A 19 -9.10 6.16 9.65
N THR A 20 -9.36 6.59 10.87
CA THR A 20 -8.33 7.04 11.79
C THR A 20 -7.73 5.84 12.52
N LEU A 21 -6.39 5.72 12.50
CA LEU A 21 -5.68 4.72 13.29
C LEU A 21 -5.53 5.20 14.73
N MET A 22 -5.88 4.33 15.67
CA MET A 22 -5.57 4.54 17.08
C MET A 22 -4.08 4.29 17.33
N PRO A 23 -3.51 4.84 18.43
CA PRO A 23 -2.06 4.73 18.67
C PRO A 23 -1.51 3.30 18.76
N ASP A 24 -2.33 2.34 19.15
CA ASP A 24 -1.95 0.93 19.30
C ASP A 24 -2.40 0.06 18.13
N GLU A 25 -2.91 0.67 17.07
CA GLU A 25 -3.38 -0.05 15.88
C GLU A 25 -2.34 -0.03 14.75
N MET A 26 -2.46 -1.01 13.87
CA MET A 26 -1.68 -1.12 12.66
C MET A 26 -2.64 -1.36 11.49
N ARG A 27 -2.41 -0.67 10.39
CA ARG A 27 -3.17 -0.91 9.15
C ARG A 27 -2.24 -1.50 8.11
N ILE A 28 -2.67 -2.60 7.50
CA ILE A 28 -1.94 -3.23 6.40
C ILE A 28 -2.77 -3.05 5.15
N VAL A 29 -2.15 -2.47 4.12
CA VAL A 29 -2.80 -2.22 2.84
C VAL A 29 -2.09 -3.03 1.77
N ALA A 30 -2.83 -3.89 1.07
CA ALA A 30 -2.30 -4.63 -0.06
C ALA A 30 -2.28 -3.72 -1.29
N LEU A 31 -1.10 -3.33 -1.71
CA LEU A 31 -0.90 -2.55 -2.94
C LEU A 31 -0.76 -3.46 -4.15
N GLY A 32 -0.36 -4.69 -3.93
CA GLY A 32 -0.28 -5.70 -4.95
C GLY A 32 -0.09 -7.08 -4.34
N THR A 33 -0.79 -8.07 -4.88
CA THR A 33 -0.77 -9.44 -4.39
C THR A 33 -0.43 -10.44 -5.50
N GLY A 34 -0.04 -9.94 -6.68
CA GLY A 34 0.20 -10.75 -7.86
C GLY A 34 1.51 -11.51 -7.82
N ARG A 35 1.54 -12.59 -8.61
CA ARG A 35 2.71 -13.41 -8.85
C ARG A 35 3.52 -12.83 -10.01
N PRO A 36 4.65 -13.47 -10.40
CA PRO A 36 5.54 -12.93 -11.43
C PRO A 36 4.88 -12.59 -12.77
N PHE A 37 3.85 -13.32 -13.16
CA PHE A 37 3.16 -13.08 -14.43
C PHE A 37 2.29 -11.84 -14.32
N LEU A 38 2.48 -10.91 -15.25
CA LEU A 38 1.75 -9.64 -15.26
C LEU A 38 0.28 -9.86 -15.60
N ARG A 39 -0.58 -9.16 -14.87
CA ARG A 39 -2.02 -9.13 -15.12
C ARG A 39 -2.53 -7.71 -14.94
N ARG A 40 -3.45 -7.28 -15.80
CA ARG A 40 -4.05 -5.95 -15.68
C ARG A 40 -4.84 -5.77 -14.38
N SER A 41 -5.47 -6.85 -13.93
CA SER A 41 -6.37 -6.83 -12.77
C SER A 41 -5.65 -7.00 -11.43
N GLN A 42 -4.34 -7.22 -11.45
CA GLN A 42 -3.62 -7.53 -10.22
C GLN A 42 -2.17 -7.06 -10.30
N ALA A 43 -1.82 -6.08 -9.49
CA ALA A 43 -0.44 -5.63 -9.35
C ALA A 43 0.40 -6.69 -8.65
N ASN A 44 1.69 -6.70 -8.94
CA ASN A 44 2.64 -7.57 -8.27
C ASN A 44 2.87 -7.13 -6.82
N ALA A 45 3.57 -7.94 -6.05
CA ALA A 45 3.66 -7.84 -4.60
C ALA A 45 4.09 -6.46 -4.10
N SER A 46 3.30 -5.92 -3.18
CA SER A 46 3.65 -4.73 -2.40
C SER A 46 2.67 -4.57 -1.24
N TRP A 47 3.19 -4.24 -0.08
CA TRP A 47 2.40 -4.08 1.14
C TRP A 47 2.80 -2.81 1.86
N LEU A 48 1.82 -1.97 2.15
CA LEU A 48 2.00 -0.79 2.99
C LEU A 48 1.60 -1.14 4.41
N VAL A 49 2.46 -0.81 5.36
CA VAL A 49 2.19 -0.96 6.79
C VAL A 49 2.18 0.43 7.41
N GLU A 50 1.06 0.78 8.03
CA GLU A 50 0.90 2.04 8.73
C GLU A 50 0.73 1.79 10.23
N LEU A 51 1.54 2.47 11.05
CA LEU A 51 1.43 2.37 12.50
C LEU A 51 0.61 3.55 13.05
N GLY A 52 0.00 3.34 14.20
CA GLY A 52 -0.84 4.35 14.83
C GLY A 52 -0.10 5.62 15.25
N ASN A 53 1.23 5.57 15.34
CA ASN A 53 2.07 6.74 15.61
C ASN A 53 2.38 7.57 14.36
N GLY A 54 1.91 7.14 13.20
CA GLY A 54 2.14 7.82 11.93
C GLY A 54 3.25 7.25 11.07
N ASP A 55 4.04 6.32 11.58
CA ASP A 55 5.10 5.68 10.80
C ASP A 55 4.51 4.80 9.69
N LYS A 56 5.17 4.81 8.54
CA LYS A 56 4.74 4.05 7.37
C LYS A 56 5.93 3.34 6.74
N PHE A 57 5.71 2.09 6.37
CA PHE A 57 6.72 1.26 5.74
C PHE A 57 6.11 0.52 4.55
N VAL A 58 6.88 0.39 3.46
CA VAL A 58 6.44 -0.38 2.30
C VAL A 58 7.37 -1.56 2.10
N PHE A 59 6.77 -2.74 1.95
CA PHE A 59 7.50 -3.98 1.68
C PHE A 59 7.23 -4.40 0.25
N ASP A 60 8.27 -4.41 -0.55
CA ASP A 60 8.25 -4.68 -1.98
C ASP A 60 7.51 -3.61 -2.79
N PHE A 61 7.80 -3.54 -4.06
CA PHE A 61 7.24 -2.57 -4.99
C PHE A 61 7.18 -3.20 -6.39
N GLY A 62 6.37 -4.26 -6.50
CA GLY A 62 6.17 -4.98 -7.74
C GLY A 62 5.47 -4.13 -8.81
N PHE A 63 5.42 -4.66 -10.03
CA PHE A 63 4.82 -3.95 -11.16
C PHE A 63 3.36 -3.59 -10.89
N GLY A 64 3.02 -2.33 -11.12
CA GLY A 64 1.67 -1.80 -10.95
C GLY A 64 1.34 -1.39 -9.52
N SER A 65 2.12 -1.78 -8.53
CA SER A 65 1.84 -1.47 -7.13
C SER A 65 1.83 0.02 -6.85
N GLN A 66 2.67 0.79 -7.55
CA GLN A 66 2.76 2.23 -7.31
C GLN A 66 1.56 3.00 -7.86
N MET A 67 0.86 2.47 -8.84
CA MET A 67 -0.43 3.03 -9.24
C MET A 67 -1.43 2.92 -8.10
N ASN A 68 -1.46 1.79 -7.40
CA ASN A 68 -2.32 1.60 -6.25
C ASN A 68 -1.89 2.46 -5.06
N PHE A 69 -0.58 2.63 -4.86
CA PHE A 69 -0.08 3.55 -3.84
C PHE A 69 -0.54 4.98 -4.11
N THR A 70 -0.45 5.42 -5.35
CA THR A 70 -0.89 6.76 -5.75
C THR A 70 -2.38 6.98 -5.44
N ALA A 71 -3.20 5.94 -5.61
CA ALA A 71 -4.63 6.03 -5.32
C ALA A 71 -4.93 6.29 -3.84
N LEU A 72 -4.00 6.02 -2.93
CA LEU A 72 -4.16 6.30 -1.51
C LEU A 72 -3.98 7.78 -1.17
N GLU A 73 -3.43 8.56 -2.09
CA GLU A 73 -3.15 9.98 -1.89
C GLU A 73 -2.19 10.25 -0.72
N ILE A 74 -1.26 9.31 -0.49
CA ILE A 74 -0.21 9.44 0.53
C ILE A 74 1.05 9.96 -0.15
N PRO A 75 1.66 11.04 0.36
CA PRO A 75 2.93 11.52 -0.20
C PRO A 75 4.04 10.49 -0.02
N TYR A 76 4.87 10.30 -1.04
CA TYR A 76 6.04 9.43 -0.92
C TYR A 76 6.95 9.84 0.25
N SER A 77 7.03 11.12 0.52
CA SER A 77 7.84 11.66 1.61
C SER A 77 7.39 11.21 3.01
N SER A 78 6.15 10.71 3.13
CA SER A 78 5.65 10.22 4.42
C SER A 78 6.05 8.78 4.72
N ILE A 79 6.68 8.09 3.76
CA ILE A 79 7.14 6.72 3.95
C ILE A 79 8.50 6.74 4.65
N ASN A 80 8.57 6.09 5.81
CA ASN A 80 9.79 6.07 6.60
C ASN A 80 10.88 5.18 5.98
N ALA A 81 10.49 4.04 5.41
CA ALA A 81 11.45 3.15 4.77
C ALA A 81 10.75 2.24 3.75
N TRP A 82 11.51 1.86 2.74
CA TRP A 82 11.12 0.93 1.69
C TRP A 82 12.01 -0.30 1.80
N PHE A 83 11.41 -1.49 1.79
CA PHE A 83 12.13 -2.74 1.94
C PHE A 83 11.87 -3.64 0.74
N ALA A 84 12.94 -4.19 0.15
CA ALA A 84 12.84 -5.23 -0.86
C ALA A 84 13.14 -6.57 -0.18
N THR A 85 12.18 -7.49 -0.23
CA THR A 85 12.38 -8.82 0.37
C THR A 85 13.35 -9.66 -0.44
N HIS A 86 13.30 -9.52 -1.77
CA HIS A 86 14.28 -10.12 -2.69
C HIS A 86 14.16 -9.41 -4.04
N LEU A 87 15.07 -9.73 -4.97
CA LEU A 87 15.23 -8.94 -6.20
C LEU A 87 14.55 -9.52 -7.44
N HIS A 88 13.60 -10.42 -7.29
CA HIS A 88 12.79 -10.86 -8.42
C HIS A 88 11.90 -9.72 -8.92
N THR A 89 11.64 -9.69 -10.22
CA THR A 89 10.94 -8.56 -10.86
C THR A 89 9.53 -8.32 -10.31
N ASP A 90 8.85 -9.36 -9.87
CA ASP A 90 7.53 -9.20 -9.26
C ASP A 90 7.56 -8.53 -7.87
N HIS A 91 8.75 -8.30 -7.32
CA HIS A 91 8.93 -7.60 -6.05
C HIS A 91 9.61 -6.24 -6.19
N VAL A 92 10.32 -5.99 -7.29
CA VAL A 92 11.07 -4.74 -7.47
C VAL A 92 10.79 -4.05 -8.82
N GLY A 93 9.77 -4.51 -9.55
CA GLY A 93 9.49 -4.00 -10.90
C GLY A 93 9.24 -2.50 -10.98
N ASP A 94 8.65 -1.90 -9.95
CA ASP A 94 8.38 -0.47 -9.89
C ASP A 94 9.48 0.32 -9.16
N PHE A 95 10.68 -0.25 -9.00
CA PHE A 95 11.77 0.40 -8.30
C PHE A 95 12.07 1.80 -8.85
N ALA A 96 12.07 1.95 -10.14
CA ALA A 96 12.38 3.25 -10.76
C ALA A 96 11.37 4.34 -10.31
N GLN A 97 10.12 3.98 -10.13
CA GLN A 97 9.09 4.90 -9.67
C GLN A 97 9.29 5.31 -8.21
N VAL A 98 9.76 4.38 -7.39
CA VAL A 98 10.06 4.64 -5.98
C VAL A 98 11.33 5.49 -5.82
N TRP A 99 12.34 5.24 -6.65
CA TRP A 99 13.64 5.90 -6.58
C TRP A 99 13.58 7.39 -6.93
N VAL A 100 12.65 7.76 -7.77
CA VAL A 100 12.47 9.16 -8.14
C VAL A 100 11.95 9.98 -6.96
#